data_0042d7103fc3d189e7ea145ab16a047b
#
_entry.id   0042d7103fc3d189e7ea145ab16a047b
#
_cell.length_a   1.000
_cell.length_b   1.000
_cell.length_c   1.000
_cell.angle_alpha   90.00
_cell.angle_beta   90.00
_cell.angle_gamma   90.00
#
_symmetry.space_group_name_H-M   'P 1'
#
loop_
_entity.id
_entity.type
_entity.pdbx_description
1 polymer ?
#
loop_
_entity_poly.entity_id
_entity_poly.type
_entity_poly.pdbx_seq_one_letter_code
_entity_poly.pdbx_strand_id
1 'polypeptide(L)'
;MKAAWWIAATLLPVAAVQAADLTITKTSTLVSDDLSLLNPRALPGAVVDYAITVRNPNPITTVVGTEVIADTIPPNVSLRVNGYGLGSAPVEFADGNLLGLGLLGTGLSLRWIALNSATDGIEFSNGSRWDYVPVPDADGYDAKVRAIRVTLTGAHTTGTSYRLRFRTRIN
;
A
#
# COMPACT_ATOMS: atom_id res chain seq x y z
N MET A 1 -33.01 8.90 66.53
CA MET A 1 -32.69 7.85 65.53
C MET A 1 -32.32 8.54 64.23
N LYS A 2 -31.06 8.53 63.81
CA LYS A 2 -30.58 9.14 62.54
C LYS A 2 -30.35 8.01 61.53
N ALA A 3 -31.18 7.98 60.49
CA ALA A 3 -31.04 6.99 59.40
C ALA A 3 -29.91 7.46 58.46
N ALA A 4 -28.83 6.66 58.33
CA ALA A 4 -27.74 6.89 57.40
C ALA A 4 -28.13 6.22 56.07
N TRP A 5 -28.21 7.01 54.99
CA TRP A 5 -28.45 6.52 53.63
C TRP A 5 -27.11 6.24 53.00
N TRP A 6 -26.84 4.99 52.65
CA TRP A 6 -25.67 4.58 51.87
C TRP A 6 -26.05 4.63 50.37
N ILE A 7 -25.37 5.52 49.64
CA ILE A 7 -25.46 5.56 48.17
C ILE A 7 -24.41 4.58 47.67
N ALA A 8 -24.83 3.44 47.16
CA ALA A 8 -23.96 2.52 46.43
C ALA A 8 -23.72 3.05 45.00
N ALA A 9 -22.54 3.59 44.74
CA ALA A 9 -22.13 3.96 43.39
C ALA A 9 -21.77 2.67 42.62
N THR A 10 -22.59 2.24 41.68
CA THR A 10 -22.28 1.18 40.76
C THR A 10 -21.33 1.72 39.69
N LEU A 11 -20.04 1.35 39.76
CA LEU A 11 -19.09 1.52 38.67
C LEU A 11 -19.46 0.50 37.54
N LEU A 12 -20.01 1.03 36.47
CA LEU A 12 -20.16 0.23 35.24
C LEU A 12 -18.78 0.01 34.61
N PRO A 13 -18.41 -1.22 34.24
CA PRO A 13 -17.16 -1.46 33.54
C PRO A 13 -17.22 -0.78 32.17
N VAL A 14 -16.30 0.15 31.92
CA VAL A 14 -16.05 0.68 30.57
C VAL A 14 -15.37 -0.44 29.81
N ALA A 15 -16.07 -1.05 28.86
CA ALA A 15 -15.48 -1.99 27.93
C ALA A 15 -14.41 -1.25 27.12
N ALA A 16 -13.16 -1.70 27.21
CA ALA A 16 -12.10 -1.18 26.34
C ALA A 16 -12.44 -1.56 24.90
N VAL A 17 -12.69 -0.55 24.07
CA VAL A 17 -12.87 -0.74 22.63
C VAL A 17 -11.49 -1.07 22.04
N GLN A 18 -11.31 -2.31 21.64
CA GLN A 18 -10.08 -2.75 20.97
C GLN A 18 -10.12 -2.25 19.52
N ALA A 19 -9.01 -1.62 19.07
CA ALA A 19 -8.86 -1.24 17.68
C ALA A 19 -8.82 -2.52 16.81
N ALA A 20 -9.57 -2.53 15.70
CA ALA A 20 -9.49 -3.60 14.73
C ALA A 20 -8.23 -3.43 13.85
N ASP A 21 -7.66 -4.54 13.41
CA ASP A 21 -6.54 -4.55 12.48
C ASP A 21 -6.92 -3.92 11.13
N LEU A 22 -5.94 -3.36 10.42
CA LEU A 22 -6.14 -2.89 9.05
C LEU A 22 -6.53 -4.06 8.13
N THR A 23 -7.47 -3.81 7.24
CA THR A 23 -7.83 -4.79 6.21
C THR A 23 -6.96 -4.58 4.98
N ILE A 24 -6.25 -5.63 4.55
CA ILE A 24 -5.37 -5.59 3.37
C ILE A 24 -5.89 -6.59 2.33
N THR A 25 -6.05 -6.11 1.10
CA THR A 25 -6.44 -6.94 -0.05
C THR A 25 -5.47 -6.72 -1.19
N LYS A 26 -4.93 -7.81 -1.77
CA LYS A 26 -4.07 -7.77 -2.96
C LYS A 26 -4.78 -8.40 -4.14
N THR A 27 -4.73 -7.71 -5.28
CA THR A 27 -5.26 -8.19 -6.57
C THR A 27 -4.21 -8.06 -7.66
N SER A 28 -4.36 -8.83 -8.73
CA SER A 28 -3.56 -8.70 -9.94
C SER A 28 -4.46 -8.60 -11.16
N THR A 29 -4.05 -7.80 -12.14
CA THR A 29 -4.77 -7.61 -13.40
C THR A 29 -3.78 -7.71 -14.55
N LEU A 30 -4.07 -8.58 -15.50
CA LEU A 30 -3.30 -8.69 -16.74
C LEU A 30 -3.66 -7.49 -17.63
N VAL A 31 -2.66 -6.69 -18.01
CA VAL A 31 -2.85 -5.41 -18.72
C VAL A 31 -2.70 -5.59 -20.21
N SER A 32 -1.67 -6.31 -20.63
CA SER A 32 -1.36 -6.57 -22.04
C SER A 32 -0.47 -7.79 -22.17
N ASP A 33 -0.42 -8.38 -23.34
CA ASP A 33 0.62 -9.27 -23.81
C ASP A 33 1.10 -8.80 -25.20
N ASP A 34 2.13 -9.45 -25.74
CA ASP A 34 2.70 -9.09 -27.05
C ASP A 34 1.75 -9.43 -28.22
N LEU A 35 0.66 -10.16 -27.96
CA LEU A 35 -0.29 -10.64 -28.96
C LEU A 35 -1.62 -9.89 -28.93
N SER A 36 -2.06 -9.41 -27.76
CA SER A 36 -3.38 -8.81 -27.59
C SER A 36 -3.45 -7.82 -26.43
N LEU A 37 -4.06 -6.66 -26.71
CA LEU A 37 -4.46 -5.69 -25.67
C LEU A 37 -5.89 -5.97 -25.16
N LEU A 38 -6.73 -6.63 -25.95
CA LEU A 38 -8.15 -6.82 -25.63
C LEU A 38 -8.43 -8.11 -24.86
N ASN A 39 -7.59 -9.12 -25.04
CA ASN A 39 -7.70 -10.41 -24.34
C ASN A 39 -6.29 -10.94 -24.02
N PRO A 40 -5.56 -10.27 -23.12
CA PRO A 40 -4.19 -10.63 -22.82
C PRO A 40 -4.11 -11.98 -22.10
N ARG A 41 -3.01 -12.70 -22.33
CA ARG A 41 -2.68 -13.98 -21.68
C ARG A 41 -1.43 -13.83 -20.85
N ALA A 42 -1.31 -14.63 -19.79
CA ALA A 42 -0.14 -14.66 -18.93
C ALA A 42 1.04 -15.40 -19.59
N LEU A 43 1.59 -14.81 -20.66
CA LEU A 43 2.73 -15.29 -21.42
C LEU A 43 3.99 -14.51 -21.04
N PRO A 44 5.22 -15.01 -21.33
CA PRO A 44 6.42 -14.19 -21.28
C PRO A 44 6.23 -12.89 -22.06
N GLY A 45 6.69 -11.77 -21.51
CA GLY A 45 6.44 -10.43 -22.05
C GLY A 45 5.16 -9.75 -21.53
N ALA A 46 4.19 -10.52 -21.05
CA ALA A 46 2.92 -9.96 -20.57
C ALA A 46 3.09 -9.05 -19.36
N VAL A 47 2.30 -7.98 -19.34
CA VAL A 47 2.31 -6.94 -18.32
C VAL A 47 1.19 -7.17 -17.32
N VAL A 48 1.54 -7.14 -16.03
CA VAL A 48 0.61 -7.36 -14.92
C VAL A 48 0.67 -6.18 -13.95
N ASP A 49 -0.47 -5.60 -13.62
CA ASP A 49 -0.62 -4.66 -12.52
C ASP A 49 -1.03 -5.39 -11.24
N TYR A 50 -0.31 -5.13 -10.16
CA TYR A 50 -0.69 -5.51 -8.81
C TYR A 50 -1.25 -4.30 -8.09
N ALA A 51 -2.34 -4.50 -7.36
CA ALA A 51 -2.95 -3.49 -6.52
C ALA A 51 -3.12 -4.02 -5.09
N ILE A 52 -2.64 -3.24 -4.12
CA ILE A 52 -2.81 -3.48 -2.69
C ILE A 52 -3.74 -2.40 -2.16
N THR A 53 -4.91 -2.79 -1.69
CA THR A 53 -5.85 -1.88 -1.03
C THR A 53 -5.77 -2.10 0.47
N VAL A 54 -5.58 -1.01 1.20
CA VAL A 54 -5.53 -1.00 2.67
C VAL A 54 -6.67 -0.13 3.17
N ARG A 55 -7.44 -0.65 4.13
CA ARG A 55 -8.55 0.04 4.75
C ARG A 55 -8.40 0.05 6.26
N ASN A 56 -8.69 1.20 6.88
CA ASN A 56 -8.88 1.32 8.32
C ASN A 56 -10.36 1.06 8.65
N PRO A 57 -10.74 -0.13 9.18
CA PRO A 57 -12.12 -0.48 9.45
C PRO A 57 -12.64 0.09 10.77
N ASN A 58 -11.79 0.75 11.56
CA ASN A 58 -12.13 1.20 12.89
C ASN A 58 -13.28 2.22 12.87
N PRO A 59 -14.31 2.07 13.71
CA PRO A 59 -15.42 3.02 13.79
C PRO A 59 -15.12 4.26 14.63
N ILE A 60 -14.01 4.24 15.37
CA ILE A 60 -13.58 5.32 16.26
C ILE A 60 -12.33 5.95 15.65
N THR A 61 -12.10 7.22 15.90
CA THR A 61 -10.92 7.99 15.46
C THR A 61 -9.62 7.45 16.04
N THR A 62 -9.33 6.19 15.78
CA THR A 62 -8.03 5.59 16.04
C THR A 62 -7.12 6.03 14.91
N VAL A 63 -6.28 7.00 15.19
CA VAL A 63 -5.27 7.46 14.24
C VAL A 63 -4.21 6.37 14.15
N VAL A 64 -4.17 5.68 13.01
CA VAL A 64 -3.01 4.85 12.66
C VAL A 64 -1.98 5.79 12.04
N GLY A 65 -0.80 5.84 12.61
CA GLY A 65 0.29 6.73 12.17
C GLY A 65 0.99 6.22 10.91
N THR A 66 2.31 6.24 10.92
CA THR A 66 3.12 5.71 9.80
C THR A 66 2.77 4.26 9.48
N GLU A 67 2.42 4.00 8.22
CA GLU A 67 2.15 2.65 7.72
C GLU A 67 3.28 2.17 6.81
N VAL A 68 3.68 0.91 6.98
CA VAL A 68 4.71 0.28 6.17
C VAL A 68 4.12 -0.96 5.52
N ILE A 69 4.06 -0.94 4.19
CA ILE A 69 3.60 -2.09 3.39
C ILE A 69 4.80 -2.68 2.67
N ALA A 70 5.10 -3.94 2.95
CA ALA A 70 6.12 -4.70 2.24
C ALA A 70 5.49 -5.80 1.40
N ASP A 71 5.95 -5.94 0.16
CA ASP A 71 5.47 -6.96 -0.77
C ASP A 71 6.62 -7.62 -1.54
N THR A 72 6.52 -8.92 -1.72
CA THR A 72 7.51 -9.72 -2.46
C THR A 72 7.17 -9.75 -3.95
N ILE A 73 8.19 -9.58 -4.79
CA ILE A 73 8.08 -9.70 -6.24
C ILE A 73 8.41 -11.15 -6.63
N PRO A 74 7.51 -11.87 -7.32
CA PRO A 74 7.77 -13.24 -7.77
C PRO A 74 9.04 -13.33 -8.63
N PRO A 75 9.79 -14.45 -8.59
CA PRO A 75 11.08 -14.56 -9.28
C PRO A 75 10.96 -14.59 -10.81
N ASN A 76 9.79 -14.93 -11.33
CA ASN A 76 9.49 -15.02 -12.76
C ASN A 76 8.95 -13.71 -13.37
N VAL A 77 9.02 -12.61 -12.65
CA VAL A 77 8.61 -11.29 -13.16
C VAL A 77 9.69 -10.25 -12.87
N SER A 78 9.71 -9.21 -13.70
CA SER A 78 10.53 -8.01 -13.52
C SER A 78 9.65 -6.85 -13.06
N LEU A 79 10.08 -6.11 -12.04
CA LEU A 79 9.36 -4.93 -11.56
C LEU A 79 9.62 -3.74 -12.51
N ARG A 80 8.58 -3.04 -12.92
CA ARG A 80 8.72 -1.73 -13.55
C ARG A 80 9.21 -0.72 -12.51
N VAL A 81 10.38 -0.14 -12.77
CA VAL A 81 11.02 0.83 -11.87
C VAL A 81 10.97 2.26 -12.41
N ASN A 82 10.54 2.44 -13.67
CA ASN A 82 10.12 3.73 -14.19
C ASN A 82 8.71 4.07 -13.69
N GLY A 83 8.48 5.33 -13.35
CA GLY A 83 7.17 5.79 -12.89
C GLY A 83 6.08 5.72 -13.97
N TYR A 84 4.82 5.92 -13.56
CA TYR A 84 3.66 5.94 -14.46
C TYR A 84 3.55 7.22 -15.30
N GLY A 85 4.31 8.26 -14.98
CA GLY A 85 4.44 9.52 -15.69
C GLY A 85 5.77 10.19 -15.37
N LEU A 86 6.04 11.35 -15.97
CA LEU A 86 7.27 12.11 -15.72
C LEU A 86 7.37 12.48 -14.23
N GLY A 87 8.47 12.08 -13.59
CA GLY A 87 8.72 12.37 -12.17
C GLY A 87 7.87 11.58 -11.18
N SER A 88 7.01 10.67 -11.65
CA SER A 88 6.20 9.84 -10.76
C SER A 88 6.96 8.63 -10.23
N ALA A 89 6.50 8.11 -9.10
CA ALA A 89 7.05 6.91 -8.48
C ALA A 89 6.74 5.64 -9.28
N PRO A 90 7.56 4.58 -9.14
CA PRO A 90 7.26 3.25 -9.67
C PRO A 90 6.08 2.55 -8.96
N VAL A 91 5.72 3.03 -7.77
CA VAL A 91 4.50 2.64 -7.06
C VAL A 91 3.57 3.84 -7.04
N GLU A 92 2.38 3.67 -7.61
CA GLU A 92 1.32 4.68 -7.57
C GLU A 92 0.58 4.59 -6.24
N PHE A 93 0.43 5.72 -5.56
CA PHE A 93 -0.40 5.87 -4.37
C PHE A 93 -1.68 6.60 -4.73
N ALA A 94 -2.82 5.94 -4.59
CA ALA A 94 -4.14 6.52 -4.80
C ALA A 94 -4.85 6.61 -3.45
N ASP A 95 -4.97 7.85 -2.94
CA ASP A 95 -5.59 8.14 -1.65
C ASP A 95 -7.11 8.23 -1.76
N GLY A 96 -7.81 7.68 -0.76
CA GLY A 96 -9.21 7.96 -0.53
C GLY A 96 -10.20 7.41 -1.54
N ASN A 97 -9.87 6.33 -2.28
CA ASN A 97 -10.69 5.98 -3.41
C ASN A 97 -11.28 4.58 -3.39
N LEU A 98 -12.44 4.40 -2.78
CA LEU A 98 -13.26 3.22 -3.03
C LEU A 98 -14.07 3.34 -4.35
N LEU A 99 -14.30 4.56 -4.88
CA LEU A 99 -15.19 4.82 -6.02
C LEU A 99 -14.66 5.84 -7.04
N GLY A 100 -13.38 6.20 -7.03
CA GLY A 100 -12.83 7.18 -7.97
C GLY A 100 -13.21 8.64 -7.67
N LEU A 101 -13.89 8.92 -6.57
CA LEU A 101 -14.47 10.23 -6.28
C LEU A 101 -13.64 11.09 -5.33
N GLY A 102 -12.55 10.56 -4.73
CA GLY A 102 -11.60 11.33 -3.91
C GLY A 102 -12.20 12.06 -2.70
N LEU A 103 -13.42 11.68 -2.29
CA LEU A 103 -14.20 12.49 -1.33
C LEU A 103 -13.74 12.37 0.11
N LEU A 104 -12.96 11.35 0.47
CA LEU A 104 -12.43 11.18 1.82
C LEU A 104 -11.01 10.61 1.73
N GLY A 105 -10.02 11.49 1.77
CA GLY A 105 -8.61 11.11 1.86
C GLY A 105 -8.30 10.43 3.19
N THR A 106 -7.32 9.53 3.17
CA THR A 106 -6.84 8.86 4.39
C THR A 106 -6.10 9.82 5.31
N GLY A 107 -5.52 10.89 4.77
CA GLY A 107 -4.58 11.74 5.46
C GLY A 107 -3.14 11.21 5.44
N LEU A 108 -2.91 10.10 4.73
CA LEU A 108 -1.57 9.56 4.47
C LEU A 108 -0.95 10.19 3.22
N SER A 109 0.36 10.19 3.16
CA SER A 109 1.12 10.68 2.01
C SER A 109 2.31 9.77 1.70
N LEU A 110 2.60 9.61 0.41
CA LEU A 110 3.80 8.95 -0.10
C LEU A 110 4.79 10.01 -0.55
N ARG A 111 5.99 10.00 0.03
CA ARG A 111 7.09 10.83 -0.44
C ARG A 111 7.90 10.06 -1.48
N TRP A 112 8.10 10.66 -2.64
CA TRP A 112 8.95 10.13 -3.70
C TRP A 112 9.95 11.18 -4.16
N ILE A 113 11.20 10.77 -4.40
CA ILE A 113 12.28 11.64 -4.89
C ILE A 113 12.93 10.99 -6.11
N ALA A 114 13.54 9.81 -5.96
CA ALA A 114 14.26 9.11 -7.02
C ALA A 114 14.58 7.67 -6.60
N LEU A 115 14.91 6.80 -7.57
CA LEU A 115 15.26 5.40 -7.33
C LEU A 115 16.45 5.20 -6.37
N ASN A 116 17.36 6.15 -6.29
CA ASN A 116 18.55 6.12 -5.43
C ASN A 116 18.42 6.95 -4.16
N SER A 117 17.22 7.44 -3.84
CA SER A 117 16.98 8.22 -2.63
C SER A 117 16.92 7.29 -1.41
N ALA A 118 17.64 7.65 -0.35
CA ALA A 118 17.58 6.96 0.93
C ALA A 118 16.57 7.62 1.89
N THR A 119 15.84 8.66 1.44
CA THR A 119 14.96 9.47 2.30
C THR A 119 13.53 9.58 1.79
N ASP A 120 13.19 8.88 0.72
CA ASP A 120 11.81 8.78 0.27
C ASP A 120 11.07 7.58 0.93
N GLY A 121 9.80 7.41 0.57
CA GLY A 121 8.95 6.39 1.14
C GLY A 121 8.96 5.07 0.37
N ILE A 122 9.86 4.85 -0.60
CA ILE A 122 9.93 3.59 -1.36
C ILE A 122 11.32 3.01 -1.28
N GLU A 123 11.41 1.78 -0.82
CA GLU A 123 12.65 1.02 -0.75
C GLU A 123 12.53 -0.27 -1.57
N PHE A 124 13.64 -0.71 -2.12
CA PHE A 124 13.71 -1.93 -2.92
C PHE A 124 14.68 -2.92 -2.29
N SER A 125 14.37 -4.21 -2.48
CA SER A 125 15.25 -5.30 -2.07
C SER A 125 15.54 -6.23 -3.24
N ASN A 126 16.77 -6.71 -3.30
CA ASN A 126 17.17 -7.78 -4.21
C ASN A 126 17.02 -9.19 -3.58
N GLY A 127 16.33 -9.27 -2.44
CA GLY A 127 16.13 -10.48 -1.67
C GLY A 127 17.13 -10.67 -0.53
N SER A 128 18.20 -9.85 -0.45
CA SER A 128 19.20 -9.93 0.62
C SER A 128 19.15 -8.72 1.56
N ARG A 129 18.88 -7.54 1.04
CA ARG A 129 18.88 -6.28 1.79
C ARG A 129 17.92 -5.27 1.18
N TRP A 130 17.53 -4.25 1.96
CA TRP A 130 16.56 -3.21 1.59
C TRP A 130 17.18 -1.91 1.03
N ASP A 131 18.47 -1.89 0.78
CA ASP A 131 19.19 -0.75 0.19
C ASP A 131 19.54 -0.97 -1.29
N TYR A 132 18.81 -1.83 -1.98
CA TYR A 132 19.01 -2.09 -3.39
C TYR A 132 18.55 -0.88 -4.22
N VAL A 133 19.45 -0.35 -5.05
CA VAL A 133 19.10 0.69 -6.03
C VAL A 133 18.77 0.02 -7.36
N PRO A 134 17.52 0.10 -7.83
CA PRO A 134 17.11 -0.53 -9.08
C PRO A 134 17.81 0.06 -10.30
N VAL A 135 18.13 -0.81 -11.26
CA VAL A 135 18.74 -0.44 -12.54
C VAL A 135 17.77 -0.84 -13.66
N PRO A 136 17.05 0.16 -14.25
CA PRO A 136 16.08 -0.14 -15.29
C PRO A 136 16.76 -0.68 -16.56
N ASP A 137 16.14 -1.68 -17.18
CA ASP A 137 16.44 -2.08 -18.56
C ASP A 137 15.90 -1.05 -19.58
N ALA A 138 16.01 -1.33 -20.88
CA ALA A 138 15.56 -0.44 -21.95
C ALA A 138 14.05 -0.12 -21.88
N ASP A 139 13.26 -1.00 -21.28
CA ASP A 139 11.81 -0.86 -21.14
C ASP A 139 11.40 -0.34 -19.75
N GLY A 140 12.37 -0.08 -18.88
CA GLY A 140 12.15 0.47 -17.54
C GLY A 140 11.84 -0.57 -16.47
N TYR A 141 12.24 -1.83 -16.67
CA TYR A 141 12.06 -2.91 -15.70
C TYR A 141 13.39 -3.35 -15.09
N ASP A 142 13.32 -3.88 -13.87
CA ASP A 142 14.47 -4.50 -13.20
C ASP A 142 14.09 -5.89 -12.67
N ALA A 143 14.73 -6.92 -13.25
CA ALA A 143 14.52 -8.32 -12.87
C ALA A 143 15.21 -8.71 -11.56
N LYS A 144 16.04 -7.86 -10.98
CA LYS A 144 16.75 -8.13 -9.72
C LYS A 144 15.96 -7.68 -8.48
N VAL A 145 14.93 -6.84 -8.66
CA VAL A 145 14.06 -6.47 -7.55
C VAL A 145 13.25 -7.69 -7.11
N ARG A 146 13.32 -8.02 -5.82
CA ARG A 146 12.62 -9.16 -5.20
C ARG A 146 11.60 -8.74 -4.16
N ALA A 147 11.66 -7.51 -3.69
CA ALA A 147 10.63 -6.95 -2.82
C ALA A 147 10.61 -5.42 -2.92
N ILE A 148 9.46 -4.86 -2.60
CA ILE A 148 9.25 -3.42 -2.41
C ILE A 148 8.76 -3.19 -0.98
N ARG A 149 9.13 -2.04 -0.42
CA ARG A 149 8.60 -1.56 0.86
C ARG A 149 8.17 -0.11 0.66
N VAL A 150 6.93 0.19 1.02
CA VAL A 150 6.34 1.52 0.91
C VAL A 150 6.01 2.03 2.30
N THR A 151 6.58 3.16 2.66
CA THR A 151 6.33 3.86 3.91
C THR A 151 5.46 5.08 3.63
N LEU A 152 4.28 5.09 4.23
CA LEU A 152 3.33 6.21 4.19
C LEU A 152 3.37 6.94 5.52
N THR A 153 3.37 8.27 5.46
CA THR A 153 3.38 9.13 6.65
C THR A 153 2.09 9.93 6.75
N GLY A 154 1.65 10.22 7.96
CA GLY A 154 0.41 10.95 8.24
C GLY A 154 -0.46 10.20 9.24
N ALA A 155 -1.77 10.38 9.13
CA ALA A 155 -2.74 9.78 10.02
C ALA A 155 -3.85 9.12 9.19
N HIS A 156 -3.93 7.78 9.20
CA HIS A 156 -4.95 7.03 8.47
C HIS A 156 -6.31 7.19 9.15
N THR A 157 -7.14 8.01 8.55
CA THR A 157 -8.48 8.32 9.04
C THR A 157 -9.37 7.07 9.03
N THR A 158 -10.14 6.92 10.09
CA THR A 158 -11.16 5.87 10.27
C THR A 158 -12.11 5.76 9.08
N GLY A 159 -12.40 4.53 8.69
CA GLY A 159 -13.35 4.21 7.61
C GLY A 159 -12.83 4.48 6.20
N THR A 160 -11.63 5.05 6.05
CA THR A 160 -11.03 5.34 4.75
C THR A 160 -10.12 4.22 4.24
N SER A 161 -9.72 4.32 2.99
CA SER A 161 -8.82 3.37 2.34
C SER A 161 -7.92 4.06 1.33
N TYR A 162 -6.81 3.44 1.03
CA TYR A 162 -5.93 3.81 -0.08
C TYR A 162 -5.56 2.59 -0.90
N ARG A 163 -4.98 2.82 -2.08
CA ARG A 163 -4.47 1.78 -2.96
C ARG A 163 -3.05 2.10 -3.39
N LEU A 164 -2.18 1.10 -3.27
CA LEU A 164 -0.87 1.06 -3.92
C LEU A 164 -0.98 0.24 -5.19
N ARG A 165 -0.41 0.71 -6.31
CA ARG A 165 -0.34 -0.04 -7.57
C ARG A 165 1.09 -0.04 -8.08
N PHE A 166 1.58 -1.21 -8.46
CA PHE A 166 2.86 -1.38 -9.13
C PHE A 166 2.71 -2.35 -10.29
N ARG A 167 3.61 -2.26 -11.25
CA ARG A 167 3.56 -3.00 -12.52
C ARG A 167 4.73 -3.94 -12.65
N THR A 168 4.47 -5.11 -13.21
CA THR A 168 5.50 -6.10 -13.53
C THR A 168 5.35 -6.58 -14.97
N ARG A 169 6.42 -7.22 -15.49
CA ARG A 169 6.43 -7.95 -16.75
C ARG A 169 6.84 -9.38 -16.47
N ILE A 170 6.13 -10.36 -17.03
CA ILE A 170 6.47 -11.78 -16.96
C ILE A 170 7.75 -12.01 -17.78
N ASN A 171 8.73 -12.72 -17.19
CA ASN A 171 10.01 -13.03 -17.84
C ASN A 171 9.89 -14.21 -18.79
#